data_5849e642137fb82dd5ca54a05b5026e0
#
_entry.id   5849e642137fb82dd5ca54a05b5026e0
#
_cell.length_a   1.000
_cell.length_b   1.000
_cell.length_c   1.000
_cell.angle_alpha   90.00
_cell.angle_beta   90.00
_cell.angle_gamma   90.00
#
_symmetry.space_group_name_H-M   'P 1'
#
loop_
_entity.id
_entity.type
_entity.pdbx_description
1 polymer ?
#
loop_
_entity_poly.entity_id
_entity_poly.type
_entity_poly.pdbx_seq_one_letter_code
_entity_poly.pdbx_strand_id
1 'polypeptide(L)'
;MIILPPGVDINNLIDDMKSFSWEASDILIKYAQIIKDSNNKSNILTNKNEEDPVTIADLQVNEMMIKNITESYKNINWEILSEENVKIDPNNIRINKDFVWVLDPLDGTKDFIQGTGNYAMHLALNYKNKCYLGLVLIPDKDELWITNHDTIWCENRNEEYTKPNLRIKNNLKDMTIVTSKNHRNQTLQNLIEKVDFKEVIEMGSIGCKIASILRGESDIYICLS
;
A
#
# COMPACT_ATOMS: atom_id res chain seq x y z
N MET A 1 16.27 -20.42 6.14
CA MET A 1 16.48 -19.18 6.93
C MET A 1 17.12 -18.16 5.99
N ILE A 2 16.51 -16.99 5.80
CA ILE A 2 17.10 -15.91 4.99
C ILE A 2 18.16 -15.23 5.85
N ILE A 3 19.34 -15.00 5.29
CA ILE A 3 20.42 -14.29 5.95
C ILE A 3 20.40 -12.86 5.41
N LEU A 4 20.09 -11.90 6.27
CA LEU A 4 20.16 -10.49 5.94
C LEU A 4 21.61 -10.06 5.64
N PRO A 5 21.82 -8.97 4.91
CA PRO A 5 23.15 -8.44 4.67
C PRO A 5 23.91 -8.17 5.98
N PRO A 6 25.25 -8.32 6.01
CA PRO A 6 26.03 -8.04 7.20
C PRO A 6 25.77 -6.65 7.76
N GLY A 7 25.53 -6.56 9.06
CA GLY A 7 25.22 -5.29 9.76
C GLY A 7 23.73 -4.91 9.77
N VAL A 8 22.85 -5.72 9.18
CA VAL A 8 21.41 -5.49 9.24
C VAL A 8 20.79 -6.40 10.29
N ASP A 9 20.22 -5.82 11.34
CA ASP A 9 19.39 -6.52 12.34
C ASP A 9 17.92 -6.44 11.94
N ILE A 10 17.18 -7.54 12.07
CA ILE A 10 15.78 -7.64 11.64
C ILE A 10 14.84 -6.73 12.44
N ASN A 11 15.08 -6.58 13.75
CA ASN A 11 14.21 -5.76 14.59
C ASN A 11 14.42 -4.28 14.30
N ASN A 12 15.68 -3.84 14.19
CA ASN A 12 16.02 -2.48 13.79
C ASN A 12 15.46 -2.16 12.40
N LEU A 13 15.51 -3.10 11.49
CA LEU A 13 14.96 -2.95 10.12
C LEU A 13 13.44 -2.74 10.15
N ILE A 14 12.73 -3.52 10.95
CA ILE A 14 11.27 -3.38 11.12
C ILE A 14 10.96 -2.02 11.78
N ASP A 15 11.70 -1.62 12.80
CA ASP A 15 11.49 -0.34 13.49
C ASP A 15 11.76 0.85 12.57
N ASP A 16 12.82 0.80 11.75
CA ASP A 16 13.09 1.81 10.72
C ASP A 16 11.95 1.87 9.69
N MET A 17 11.50 0.72 9.18
CA MET A 17 10.38 0.66 8.24
C MET A 17 9.10 1.27 8.84
N LYS A 18 8.81 1.00 10.11
CA LYS A 18 7.67 1.60 10.84
C LYS A 18 7.82 3.11 10.94
N SER A 19 9.00 3.58 11.36
CA SER A 19 9.30 5.01 11.50
C SER A 19 9.12 5.76 10.16
N PHE A 20 9.68 5.23 9.08
CA PHE A 20 9.53 5.82 7.75
C PHE A 20 8.07 5.83 7.29
N SER A 21 7.31 4.77 7.60
CA SER A 21 5.90 4.70 7.25
C SER A 21 5.07 5.75 7.99
N TRP A 22 5.35 6.01 9.27
CA TRP A 22 4.65 7.04 10.01
C TRP A 22 5.01 8.46 9.54
N GLU A 23 6.25 8.70 9.11
CA GLU A 23 6.64 9.95 8.45
C GLU A 23 5.88 10.13 7.13
N ALA A 24 5.73 9.07 6.34
CA ALA A 24 4.89 9.09 5.13
C ALA A 24 3.42 9.40 5.45
N SER A 25 2.88 8.84 6.54
CA SER A 25 1.54 9.14 7.02
C SER A 25 1.33 10.64 7.26
N ASP A 26 2.29 11.31 7.88
CA ASP A 26 2.19 12.76 8.18
C ASP A 26 2.12 13.58 6.89
N ILE A 27 2.90 13.21 5.89
CA ILE A 27 2.85 13.84 4.56
C ILE A 27 1.49 13.62 3.92
N LEU A 28 1.02 12.37 3.86
CA LEU A 28 -0.24 12.01 3.21
C LEU A 28 -1.44 12.67 3.89
N ILE A 29 -1.52 12.64 5.22
CA ILE A 29 -2.61 13.29 5.99
C ILE A 29 -2.62 14.79 5.74
N LYS A 30 -1.45 15.45 5.76
CA LYS A 30 -1.34 16.88 5.46
C LYS A 30 -1.95 17.22 4.10
N TYR A 31 -1.61 16.49 3.05
CA TYR A 31 -2.15 16.74 1.71
C TYR A 31 -3.62 16.35 1.58
N ALA A 32 -4.06 15.28 2.26
CA ALA A 32 -5.48 14.92 2.31
C ALA A 32 -6.33 16.03 2.95
N GLN A 33 -5.82 16.69 3.99
CA GLN A 33 -6.49 17.85 4.60
C GLN A 33 -6.56 19.05 3.63
N ILE A 34 -5.46 19.36 2.95
CA ILE A 34 -5.44 20.41 1.93
C ILE A 34 -6.48 20.15 0.84
N ILE A 35 -6.63 18.89 0.41
CA ILE A 35 -7.65 18.49 -0.58
C ILE A 35 -9.06 18.70 -0.03
N LYS A 36 -9.31 18.35 1.23
CA LYS A 36 -10.61 18.53 1.88
C LYS A 36 -10.97 20.01 2.04
N ASP A 37 -10.00 20.86 2.38
CA ASP A 37 -10.19 22.28 2.67
C ASP A 37 -10.21 23.16 1.41
N SER A 38 -9.63 22.70 0.30
CA SER A 38 -9.52 23.47 -0.93
C SER A 38 -10.60 23.11 -1.94
N ASN A 39 -11.34 24.12 -2.42
CA ASN A 39 -12.20 23.99 -3.60
C ASN A 39 -11.41 23.79 -4.91
N ASN A 40 -10.07 23.84 -4.86
CA ASN A 40 -9.19 23.81 -6.04
C ASN A 40 -8.15 22.68 -5.97
N LYS A 41 -8.59 21.47 -6.29
CA LYS A 41 -7.77 20.25 -6.31
C LYS A 41 -6.64 20.28 -7.35
N SER A 42 -6.69 21.22 -8.32
CA SER A 42 -5.71 21.32 -9.40
C SER A 42 -4.30 21.70 -8.93
N ASN A 43 -4.14 22.33 -7.77
CA ASN A 43 -2.85 22.74 -7.24
C ASN A 43 -2.02 21.59 -6.64
N ILE A 44 -2.61 20.41 -6.48
CA ILE A 44 -1.96 19.22 -5.89
C ILE A 44 -1.57 18.23 -6.96
N LEU A 45 -2.24 18.28 -8.13
CA LEU A 45 -1.92 17.41 -9.25
C LEU A 45 -0.67 17.89 -9.98
N THR A 46 0.34 17.03 -10.10
CA THR A 46 1.54 17.26 -10.90
C THR A 46 1.40 16.72 -12.31
N ASN A 47 0.60 15.66 -12.49
CA ASN A 47 0.26 15.10 -13.79
C ASN A 47 -1.26 15.18 -14.00
N LYS A 48 -1.68 15.73 -15.15
CA LYS A 48 -3.10 15.90 -15.52
C LYS A 48 -3.68 14.70 -16.28
N ASN A 49 -2.95 13.58 -16.32
CA ASN A 49 -3.49 12.36 -16.91
C ASN A 49 -4.60 11.81 -15.98
N GLU A 50 -5.85 11.84 -16.43
CA GLU A 50 -7.01 11.36 -15.65
C GLU A 50 -6.98 9.85 -15.38
N GLU A 51 -6.26 9.09 -16.23
CA GLU A 51 -6.13 7.64 -16.05
C GLU A 51 -5.15 7.27 -14.95
N ASP A 52 -4.04 8.02 -14.83
CA ASP A 52 -2.99 7.78 -13.84
C ASP A 52 -2.49 9.13 -13.24
N PRO A 53 -3.27 9.73 -12.33
CA PRO A 53 -2.89 10.99 -11.71
C PRO A 53 -1.74 10.79 -10.71
N VAL A 54 -0.80 11.72 -10.71
CA VAL A 54 0.27 11.81 -9.70
C VAL A 54 0.10 13.11 -8.94
N THR A 55 0.23 13.05 -7.64
CA THR A 55 0.13 14.22 -6.77
C THR A 55 1.49 14.63 -6.20
N ILE A 56 1.56 15.84 -5.66
CA ILE A 56 2.75 16.29 -4.92
C ILE A 56 3.00 15.36 -3.71
N ALA A 57 1.95 14.77 -3.14
CA ALA A 57 2.08 13.85 -2.03
C ALA A 57 2.83 12.58 -2.41
N ASP A 58 2.50 11.97 -3.58
CA ASP A 58 3.23 10.79 -4.12
C ASP A 58 4.73 11.08 -4.20
N LEU A 59 5.08 12.21 -4.83
CA LEU A 59 6.48 12.59 -5.05
C LEU A 59 7.22 12.85 -3.74
N GLN A 60 6.60 13.55 -2.77
CA GLN A 60 7.23 13.84 -1.49
C GLN A 60 7.44 12.58 -0.65
N VAL A 61 6.45 11.67 -0.61
CA VAL A 61 6.61 10.37 0.05
C VAL A 61 7.71 9.56 -0.62
N ASN A 62 7.72 9.51 -1.96
CA ASN A 62 8.75 8.82 -2.72
C ASN A 62 10.17 9.32 -2.38
N GLU A 63 10.39 10.63 -2.44
CA GLU A 63 11.70 11.24 -2.14
C GLU A 63 12.13 10.97 -0.70
N MET A 64 11.23 11.16 0.27
CA MET A 64 11.50 10.94 1.68
C MET A 64 11.86 9.48 1.96
N MET A 65 11.08 8.52 1.44
CA MET A 65 11.32 7.09 1.63
C MET A 65 12.65 6.64 1.04
N ILE A 66 12.96 7.04 -0.21
CA ILE A 66 14.24 6.72 -0.86
C ILE A 66 15.41 7.30 -0.08
N LYS A 67 15.29 8.55 0.38
CA LYS A 67 16.31 9.20 1.20
C LYS A 67 16.54 8.43 2.51
N ASN A 68 15.49 8.15 3.27
CA ASN A 68 15.58 7.47 4.57
C ASN A 68 16.21 6.07 4.43
N ILE A 69 15.77 5.27 3.44
CA ILE A 69 16.36 3.96 3.15
C ILE A 69 17.85 4.09 2.79
N THR A 70 18.19 5.04 1.90
CA THR A 70 19.55 5.22 1.43
C THR A 70 20.50 5.69 2.52
N GLU A 71 20.05 6.61 3.38
CA GLU A 71 20.86 7.16 4.47
C GLU A 71 21.06 6.15 5.61
N SER A 72 20.01 5.41 6.00
CA SER A 72 20.09 4.41 7.08
C SER A 72 20.93 3.20 6.67
N TYR A 73 20.89 2.84 5.39
CA TYR A 73 21.53 1.63 4.87
C TYR A 73 22.59 1.91 3.79
N LYS A 74 23.28 3.04 3.86
CA LYS A 74 24.26 3.52 2.85
C LYS A 74 25.38 2.53 2.50
N ASN A 75 25.69 1.59 3.41
CA ASN A 75 26.74 0.58 3.20
C ASN A 75 26.19 -0.76 2.68
N ILE A 76 24.89 -0.86 2.49
CA ILE A 76 24.23 -2.10 2.06
C ILE A 76 23.92 -2.00 0.56
N ASN A 77 24.33 -3.03 -0.17
CA ASN A 77 24.17 -3.09 -1.62
C ASN A 77 22.83 -3.72 -2.01
N TRP A 78 21.73 -3.03 -1.81
CA TRP A 78 20.42 -3.41 -2.29
C TRP A 78 19.87 -2.43 -3.34
N GLU A 79 18.76 -2.75 -3.98
CA GLU A 79 18.09 -1.93 -4.98
C GLU A 79 16.82 -1.33 -4.39
N ILE A 80 16.37 -0.20 -4.94
CA ILE A 80 15.07 0.41 -4.60
C ILE A 80 14.25 0.53 -5.87
N LEU A 81 13.13 -0.17 -5.92
CA LEU A 81 12.14 -0.11 -6.99
C LEU A 81 10.93 0.68 -6.47
N SER A 82 10.75 1.88 -6.96
CA SER A 82 9.60 2.71 -6.66
C SER A 82 8.72 2.87 -7.90
N GLU A 83 7.39 2.89 -7.71
CA GLU A 83 6.42 3.13 -8.77
C GLU A 83 6.73 4.41 -9.54
N GLU A 84 7.01 5.52 -8.84
CA GLU A 84 7.28 6.81 -9.46
C GLU A 84 8.59 6.81 -10.26
N ASN A 85 9.62 6.09 -9.80
CA ASN A 85 10.88 5.98 -10.53
C ASN A 85 10.74 5.13 -11.79
N VAL A 86 9.94 4.07 -11.73
CA VAL A 86 9.63 3.20 -12.88
C VAL A 86 8.85 3.96 -13.95
N LYS A 87 7.92 4.83 -13.57
CA LYS A 87 7.18 5.70 -14.50
C LYS A 87 8.09 6.66 -15.25
N ILE A 88 9.17 7.16 -14.59
CA ILE A 88 10.15 8.09 -15.21
C ILE A 88 11.08 7.37 -16.18
N ASP A 89 11.59 6.18 -15.82
CA ASP A 89 12.52 5.40 -16.66
C ASP A 89 12.19 3.90 -16.67
N PRO A 90 11.20 3.48 -17.46
CA PRO A 90 10.78 2.07 -17.54
C PRO A 90 11.88 1.13 -18.05
N ASN A 91 12.92 1.64 -18.73
CA ASN A 91 13.99 0.82 -19.32
C ASN A 91 15.14 0.54 -18.34
N ASN A 92 15.20 1.24 -17.23
CA ASN A 92 16.28 1.10 -16.24
C ASN A 92 15.99 0.08 -15.15
N ILE A 93 14.91 -0.71 -15.31
CA ILE A 93 14.50 -1.74 -14.35
C ILE A 93 15.38 -2.97 -14.53
N ARG A 94 16.63 -2.91 -14.08
CA ARG A 94 17.51 -4.09 -13.97
C ARG A 94 17.69 -4.43 -12.50
N ILE A 95 16.79 -5.26 -11.98
CA ILE A 95 16.89 -5.80 -10.63
C ILE A 95 17.91 -6.95 -10.64
N ASN A 96 19.17 -6.64 -10.31
CA ASN A 96 20.26 -7.60 -10.25
C ASN A 96 20.68 -7.91 -8.80
N LYS A 97 19.86 -7.54 -7.82
CA LYS A 97 20.15 -7.73 -6.40
C LYS A 97 19.25 -8.77 -5.77
N ASP A 98 19.81 -9.53 -4.84
CA ASP A 98 19.03 -10.50 -4.05
C ASP A 98 17.99 -9.80 -3.18
N PHE A 99 18.32 -8.61 -2.64
CA PHE A 99 17.44 -7.80 -1.84
C PHE A 99 17.02 -6.54 -2.60
N VAL A 100 15.70 -6.32 -2.67
CA VAL A 100 15.09 -5.19 -3.38
C VAL A 100 13.99 -4.59 -2.51
N TRP A 101 14.11 -3.30 -2.24
CA TRP A 101 13.00 -2.52 -1.71
C TRP A 101 11.97 -2.27 -2.81
N VAL A 102 10.70 -2.46 -2.48
CA VAL A 102 9.58 -2.15 -3.39
C VAL A 102 8.69 -1.15 -2.68
N LEU A 103 8.45 -0.02 -3.32
CA LEU A 103 7.72 1.12 -2.78
C LEU A 103 6.61 1.53 -3.75
N ASP A 104 5.40 1.63 -3.22
CA ASP A 104 4.29 2.39 -3.81
C ASP A 104 3.95 3.53 -2.83
N PRO A 105 4.29 4.78 -3.17
CA PRO A 105 4.14 5.93 -2.26
C PRO A 105 2.68 6.26 -1.94
N LEU A 106 1.76 6.00 -2.87
CA LEU A 106 0.34 6.31 -2.72
C LEU A 106 -0.55 5.44 -3.62
N ASP A 107 -0.88 4.24 -3.16
CA ASP A 107 -1.91 3.38 -3.78
C ASP A 107 -3.30 3.98 -3.58
N GLY A 108 -4.07 4.07 -4.66
CA GLY A 108 -5.40 4.66 -4.63
C GLY A 108 -5.41 6.19 -4.78
N THR A 109 -4.53 6.75 -5.61
CA THR A 109 -4.39 8.19 -5.85
C THR A 109 -5.73 8.85 -6.24
N LYS A 110 -6.59 8.18 -7.00
CA LYS A 110 -7.95 8.70 -7.33
C LYS A 110 -8.82 8.85 -6.09
N ASP A 111 -8.81 7.88 -5.19
CA ASP A 111 -9.54 7.94 -3.93
C ASP A 111 -8.96 9.01 -2.99
N PHE A 112 -7.64 9.17 -2.97
CA PHE A 112 -6.96 10.25 -2.27
C PHE A 112 -7.44 11.63 -2.74
N ILE A 113 -7.44 11.89 -4.05
CA ILE A 113 -7.91 13.14 -4.66
C ILE A 113 -9.41 13.36 -4.40
N GLN A 114 -10.21 12.30 -4.35
CA GLN A 114 -11.64 12.35 -4.03
C GLN A 114 -11.91 12.57 -2.53
N GLY A 115 -10.92 12.37 -1.66
CA GLY A 115 -11.05 12.51 -0.21
C GLY A 115 -11.87 11.40 0.43
N THR A 116 -11.85 10.18 -0.13
CA THR A 116 -12.64 9.04 0.38
C THR A 116 -12.01 8.39 1.62
N GLY A 117 -10.72 8.61 1.87
CA GLY A 117 -9.94 7.94 2.91
C GLY A 117 -9.46 6.53 2.53
N ASN A 118 -9.77 6.04 1.32
CA ASN A 118 -9.36 4.70 0.85
C ASN A 118 -8.06 4.77 0.03
N TYR A 119 -6.99 5.17 0.66
CA TYR A 119 -5.65 5.22 0.10
C TYR A 119 -4.63 4.61 1.07
N ALA A 120 -3.51 4.12 0.52
CA ALA A 120 -2.49 3.44 1.30
C ALA A 120 -1.08 3.75 0.75
N MET A 121 -0.04 3.49 1.54
CA MET A 121 1.34 3.40 1.08
C MET A 121 1.82 1.98 1.30
N HIS A 122 2.57 1.44 0.34
CA HIS A 122 3.14 0.10 0.45
C HIS A 122 4.66 0.16 0.47
N LEU A 123 5.27 -0.55 1.41
CA LEU A 123 6.71 -0.76 1.48
C LEU A 123 7.01 -2.23 1.70
N ALA A 124 7.87 -2.80 0.88
CA ALA A 124 8.32 -4.17 1.07
C ALA A 124 9.84 -4.30 0.88
N LEU A 125 10.45 -5.21 1.62
CA LEU A 125 11.77 -5.73 1.31
C LEU A 125 11.60 -7.13 0.73
N ASN A 126 11.92 -7.27 -0.55
CA ASN A 126 11.92 -8.55 -1.25
C ASN A 126 13.29 -9.22 -1.17
N TYR A 127 13.31 -10.54 -1.03
CA TYR A 127 14.48 -11.37 -1.20
C TYR A 127 14.23 -12.38 -2.33
N LYS A 128 15.06 -12.34 -3.39
CA LYS A 128 14.96 -13.22 -4.57
C LYS A 128 13.52 -13.26 -5.13
N ASN A 129 12.95 -12.10 -5.38
CA ASN A 129 11.60 -11.89 -5.92
C ASN A 129 10.44 -12.40 -5.02
N LYS A 130 10.69 -12.60 -3.73
CA LYS A 130 9.65 -12.94 -2.75
C LYS A 130 9.64 -11.90 -1.64
N CYS A 131 8.45 -11.47 -1.24
CA CYS A 131 8.30 -10.57 -0.11
C CYS A 131 8.85 -11.23 1.16
N TYR A 132 9.80 -10.55 1.80
CA TYR A 132 10.42 -10.96 3.05
C TYR A 132 9.83 -10.21 4.24
N LEU A 133 9.73 -8.89 4.11
CA LEU A 133 9.02 -7.99 5.00
C LEU A 133 8.08 -7.14 4.17
N GLY A 134 6.91 -6.84 4.70
CA GLY A 134 5.95 -5.99 4.01
C GLY A 134 5.17 -5.13 4.99
N LEU A 135 4.93 -3.88 4.62
CA LEU A 135 4.11 -2.93 5.35
C LEU A 135 3.08 -2.30 4.42
N VAL A 136 1.87 -2.15 4.94
CA VAL A 136 0.79 -1.40 4.31
C VAL A 136 0.28 -0.38 5.32
N LEU A 137 0.54 0.89 5.04
CA LEU A 137 0.06 2.00 5.84
C LEU A 137 -1.28 2.50 5.29
N ILE A 138 -2.27 2.68 6.16
CA ILE A 138 -3.56 3.31 5.84
C ILE A 138 -3.71 4.54 6.73
N PRO A 139 -3.27 5.72 6.27
CA PRO A 139 -3.15 6.92 7.11
C PRO A 139 -4.49 7.38 7.71
N ASP A 140 -5.57 7.37 6.95
CA ASP A 140 -6.90 7.84 7.38
C ASP A 140 -7.53 6.95 8.48
N LYS A 141 -6.98 5.75 8.68
CA LYS A 141 -7.42 4.79 9.73
C LYS A 141 -6.43 4.65 10.88
N ASP A 142 -5.29 5.33 10.83
CA ASP A 142 -4.18 5.16 11.78
C ASP A 142 -3.74 3.69 11.90
N GLU A 143 -3.63 2.99 10.76
CA GLU A 143 -3.28 1.57 10.67
C GLU A 143 -1.99 1.35 9.91
N LEU A 144 -1.10 0.56 10.49
CA LEU A 144 0.10 0.03 9.86
C LEU A 144 0.07 -1.50 9.93
N TRP A 145 -0.31 -2.14 8.85
CA TRP A 145 -0.29 -3.59 8.69
C TRP A 145 1.12 -4.05 8.35
N ILE A 146 1.65 -5.00 9.12
CA ILE A 146 3.02 -5.48 9.00
C ILE A 146 3.01 -6.98 8.82
N THR A 147 3.83 -7.48 7.90
CA THR A 147 4.10 -8.92 7.77
C THR A 147 5.59 -9.20 7.88
N ASN A 148 5.92 -10.23 8.65
CA ASN A 148 7.25 -10.79 8.79
C ASN A 148 7.14 -12.32 8.64
N HIS A 149 7.45 -12.85 7.45
CA HIS A 149 7.28 -14.24 7.09
C HIS A 149 5.85 -14.76 7.31
N ASP A 150 5.65 -15.53 8.38
CA ASP A 150 4.40 -16.25 8.68
C ASP A 150 3.49 -15.48 9.63
N THR A 151 3.90 -14.28 10.06
CA THR A 151 3.13 -13.47 10.98
C THR A 151 2.62 -12.21 10.31
N ILE A 152 1.41 -11.81 10.67
CA ILE A 152 0.81 -10.55 10.27
C ILE A 152 0.10 -9.90 11.45
N TRP A 153 0.27 -8.59 11.58
CA TRP A 153 -0.39 -7.80 12.62
C TRP A 153 -0.60 -6.36 12.14
N CYS A 154 -1.40 -5.61 12.87
CA CYS A 154 -1.58 -4.18 12.69
C CYS A 154 -1.12 -3.44 13.94
N GLU A 155 -0.49 -2.29 13.76
CA GLU A 155 -0.18 -1.33 14.83
C GLU A 155 -0.76 0.04 14.46
N ASN A 156 -1.13 0.83 15.48
CA ASN A 156 -1.42 2.25 15.30
C ASN A 156 -0.23 3.11 15.78
N ARG A 157 -0.35 4.43 15.72
CA ARG A 157 0.71 5.36 16.20
C ARG A 157 1.03 5.24 17.68
N ASN A 158 0.09 4.73 18.49
CA ASN A 158 0.31 4.50 19.92
C ASN A 158 0.89 3.11 20.20
N GLU A 159 1.33 2.38 19.16
CA GLU A 159 1.84 1.01 19.25
C GLU A 159 0.83 0.00 19.81
N GLU A 160 -0.46 0.30 19.66
CA GLU A 160 -1.51 -0.63 20.03
C GLU A 160 -1.60 -1.72 18.95
N TYR A 161 -1.46 -2.95 19.39
CA TYR A 161 -1.37 -4.14 18.54
C TYR A 161 -2.74 -4.78 18.28
N THR A 162 -3.03 -5.08 17.02
CA THR A 162 -4.25 -5.77 16.61
C THR A 162 -3.92 -6.95 15.69
N LYS A 163 -4.53 -8.11 15.97
CA LYS A 163 -4.43 -9.30 15.10
C LYS A 163 -5.48 -9.27 14.01
N PRO A 164 -5.21 -9.91 12.85
CA PRO A 164 -6.25 -10.14 11.85
C PRO A 164 -7.49 -10.82 12.45
N ASN A 165 -8.66 -10.35 12.04
CA ASN A 165 -9.97 -10.89 12.43
C ASN A 165 -10.65 -11.52 11.21
N LEU A 166 -10.06 -12.58 10.67
CA LEU A 166 -10.58 -13.25 9.48
C LEU A 166 -11.89 -13.98 9.79
N ARG A 167 -12.90 -13.75 8.97
CA ARG A 167 -14.16 -14.48 9.03
C ARG A 167 -14.14 -15.67 8.08
N ILE A 168 -14.58 -16.83 8.56
CA ILE A 168 -14.70 -18.05 7.75
C ILE A 168 -16.17 -18.20 7.36
N LYS A 169 -16.46 -18.17 6.06
CA LYS A 169 -17.79 -18.43 5.49
C LYS A 169 -17.67 -19.50 4.42
N ASN A 170 -18.64 -20.40 4.38
CA ASN A 170 -18.64 -21.55 3.47
C ASN A 170 -19.48 -21.33 2.21
N ASN A 171 -20.30 -20.28 2.18
CA ASN A 171 -21.18 -19.99 1.06
C ASN A 171 -20.89 -18.58 0.53
N LEU A 172 -20.66 -18.47 -0.76
CA LEU A 172 -20.36 -17.19 -1.41
C LEU A 172 -21.48 -16.15 -1.26
N LYS A 173 -22.74 -16.59 -1.19
CA LYS A 173 -23.88 -15.69 -0.97
C LYS A 173 -23.89 -15.02 0.40
N ASP A 174 -23.19 -15.60 1.37
CA ASP A 174 -23.07 -15.02 2.71
C ASP A 174 -21.85 -14.08 2.83
N MET A 175 -21.02 -14.03 1.80
CA MET A 175 -19.78 -13.26 1.78
C MET A 175 -20.02 -11.82 1.30
N THR A 176 -19.26 -10.91 1.90
CA THR A 176 -19.05 -9.55 1.41
C THR A 176 -17.84 -9.55 0.50
N ILE A 177 -18.01 -9.21 -0.79
CA ILE A 177 -16.90 -9.03 -1.71
C ILE A 177 -16.43 -7.57 -1.68
N VAL A 178 -15.11 -7.36 -1.58
CA VAL A 178 -14.50 -6.06 -1.89
C VAL A 178 -13.91 -6.11 -3.30
N THR A 179 -14.12 -5.06 -4.10
CA THR A 179 -13.71 -5.00 -5.49
C THR A 179 -13.11 -3.65 -5.85
N SER A 180 -12.43 -3.59 -6.99
CA SER A 180 -11.88 -2.34 -7.49
C SER A 180 -13.00 -1.40 -7.95
N LYS A 181 -12.95 -0.14 -7.52
CA LYS A 181 -13.84 0.92 -7.97
C LYS A 181 -13.55 1.34 -9.42
N ASN A 182 -12.27 1.39 -9.80
CA ASN A 182 -11.81 1.99 -11.06
C ASN A 182 -11.39 0.96 -12.13
N HIS A 183 -11.11 -0.29 -11.74
CA HIS A 183 -10.55 -1.33 -12.61
C HIS A 183 -11.37 -2.62 -12.55
N ARG A 184 -12.65 -2.53 -12.91
CA ARG A 184 -13.57 -3.68 -12.94
C ARG A 184 -13.95 -3.96 -14.39
N ASN A 185 -13.56 -5.15 -14.89
CA ASN A 185 -13.94 -5.59 -16.21
C ASN A 185 -15.33 -6.27 -16.23
N GLN A 186 -15.90 -6.44 -17.41
CA GLN A 186 -17.23 -7.04 -17.58
C GLN A 186 -17.31 -8.47 -17.03
N THR A 187 -16.22 -9.24 -17.11
CA THR A 187 -16.17 -10.62 -16.60
C THR A 187 -16.38 -10.66 -15.09
N LEU A 188 -15.70 -9.77 -14.35
CA LEU A 188 -15.88 -9.65 -12.91
C LEU A 188 -17.28 -9.15 -12.55
N GLN A 189 -17.82 -8.18 -13.31
CA GLN A 189 -19.17 -7.70 -13.11
C GLN A 189 -20.20 -8.83 -13.26
N ASN A 190 -20.12 -9.62 -14.32
CA ASN A 190 -20.99 -10.76 -14.56
C ASN A 190 -20.86 -11.83 -13.44
N LEU A 191 -19.64 -12.04 -12.94
CA LEU A 191 -19.41 -12.97 -11.82
C LEU A 191 -20.10 -12.48 -10.55
N ILE A 192 -19.98 -11.20 -10.21
CA ILE A 192 -20.61 -10.60 -9.03
C ILE A 192 -22.14 -10.74 -9.10
N GLU A 193 -22.74 -10.42 -10.25
CA GLU A 193 -24.19 -10.55 -10.47
C GLU A 193 -24.66 -12.00 -10.39
N LYS A 194 -23.88 -12.94 -10.95
CA LYS A 194 -24.25 -14.36 -10.96
C LYS A 194 -24.16 -15.02 -9.58
N VAL A 195 -23.17 -14.62 -8.77
CA VAL A 195 -22.94 -15.19 -7.43
C VAL A 195 -23.94 -14.66 -6.43
N ASP A 196 -24.41 -13.42 -6.59
CA ASP A 196 -25.34 -12.76 -5.68
C ASP A 196 -24.77 -12.68 -4.25
N PHE A 197 -23.61 -12.01 -4.11
CA PHE A 197 -22.93 -11.80 -2.83
C PHE A 197 -23.84 -11.02 -1.86
N LYS A 198 -23.67 -11.26 -0.57
CA LYS A 198 -24.39 -10.54 0.49
C LYS A 198 -24.22 -9.02 0.36
N GLU A 199 -23.01 -8.59 0.03
CA GLU A 199 -22.66 -7.17 -0.09
C GLU A 199 -21.49 -7.01 -1.05
N VAL A 200 -21.44 -5.88 -1.76
CA VAL A 200 -20.35 -5.48 -2.65
C VAL A 200 -19.81 -4.15 -2.17
N ILE A 201 -18.53 -4.14 -1.74
CA ILE A 201 -17.82 -2.92 -1.33
C ILE A 201 -16.83 -2.53 -2.43
N GLU A 202 -16.75 -1.24 -2.73
CA GLU A 202 -15.85 -0.72 -3.77
C GLU A 202 -14.78 0.20 -3.16
N MET A 203 -13.50 -0.08 -3.46
CA MET A 203 -12.36 0.73 -3.01
C MET A 203 -11.33 0.85 -4.13
N GLY A 204 -10.61 1.98 -4.20
CA GLY A 204 -9.53 2.19 -5.17
C GLY A 204 -8.26 1.45 -4.78
N SER A 205 -7.76 1.68 -3.57
CA SER A 205 -6.51 1.10 -3.05
C SER A 205 -6.58 -0.42 -2.86
N ILE A 206 -5.54 -1.14 -3.32
CA ILE A 206 -5.41 -2.57 -3.04
C ILE A 206 -5.08 -2.82 -1.57
N GLY A 207 -4.25 -1.96 -0.96
CA GLY A 207 -3.93 -2.03 0.47
C GLY A 207 -5.18 -1.93 1.34
N CYS A 208 -6.06 -0.98 1.04
CA CYS A 208 -7.34 -0.83 1.75
C CYS A 208 -8.26 -2.05 1.57
N LYS A 209 -8.31 -2.64 0.38
CA LYS A 209 -9.09 -3.86 0.11
C LYS A 209 -8.59 -5.04 0.92
N ILE A 210 -7.28 -5.29 0.94
CA ILE A 210 -6.70 -6.38 1.72
C ILE A 210 -6.89 -6.14 3.22
N ALA A 211 -6.66 -4.91 3.71
CA ALA A 211 -6.88 -4.58 5.11
C ALA A 211 -8.35 -4.75 5.53
N SER A 212 -9.32 -4.48 4.66
CA SER A 212 -10.74 -4.73 4.96
C SER A 212 -11.03 -6.20 5.21
N ILE A 213 -10.34 -7.12 4.51
CA ILE A 213 -10.42 -8.56 4.77
C ILE A 213 -9.76 -8.89 6.11
N LEU A 214 -8.58 -8.34 6.38
CA LEU A 214 -7.86 -8.59 7.64
C LEU A 214 -8.62 -8.08 8.87
N ARG A 215 -9.43 -7.01 8.72
CA ARG A 215 -10.33 -6.51 9.76
C ARG A 215 -11.63 -7.31 9.87
N GLY A 216 -11.91 -8.21 8.91
CA GLY A 216 -13.18 -8.93 8.84
C GLY A 216 -14.36 -8.05 8.38
N GLU A 217 -14.13 -6.95 7.71
CA GLU A 217 -15.16 -6.10 7.09
C GLU A 217 -15.65 -6.72 5.77
N SER A 218 -14.73 -7.31 5.00
CA SER A 218 -15.03 -8.09 3.81
C SER A 218 -14.46 -9.50 3.91
N ASP A 219 -14.87 -10.39 3.01
CA ASP A 219 -14.53 -11.81 3.08
C ASP A 219 -13.66 -12.24 1.88
N ILE A 220 -13.78 -11.56 0.75
CA ILE A 220 -13.11 -11.94 -0.50
C ILE A 220 -12.78 -10.73 -1.35
N TYR A 221 -11.62 -10.76 -2.00
CA TYR A 221 -11.21 -9.86 -3.08
C TYR A 221 -10.89 -10.66 -4.32
N ILE A 222 -11.39 -10.22 -5.49
CA ILE A 222 -11.12 -10.84 -6.79
C ILE A 222 -10.65 -9.76 -7.74
N CYS A 223 -9.47 -9.99 -8.35
CA CYS A 223 -8.94 -9.20 -9.46
C CYS A 223 -8.81 -10.11 -10.69
N LEU A 224 -9.46 -9.73 -11.78
CA LEU A 224 -9.35 -10.40 -13.08
C LEU A 224 -8.64 -9.42 -14.03
N SER A 225 -7.38 -9.69 -14.29
CA SER A 225 -6.55 -8.97 -15.29
C SER A 225 -6.77 -9.48 -16.69
#